data_9af14eeab29ac5e5de3c258e81fad10f
#
_entry.id   9af14eeab29ac5e5de3c258e81fad10f
#
_cell.length_a   1.000
_cell.length_b   1.000
_cell.length_c   1.000
_cell.angle_alpha   90.00
_cell.angle_beta   90.00
_cell.angle_gamma   90.00
#
_symmetry.space_group_name_H-M   'P 1'
#
loop_
_entity.id
_entity.type
_entity.pdbx_description
1 polymer ?
#
loop_
_entity_poly.entity_id
_entity_poly.type
_entity_poly.pdbx_seq_one_letter_code
_entity_poly.pdbx_strand_id
1 'polypeptide(L)'
;MHVETCAIKTGSSFSPASLSTLDSEETLVLLFGAPDLIDTPHRIREVVDACPRSHVMGCSTAGEIHGCEIFDDSIAVAAVRFDHTPIRTAHAAVHSPNDSYAAGRAIAAQLRQPSLRGVLVLSDGLNVNGSELVKGLNDTLGEAVVVTGGLAGDGTHFKRTWVLKDRTPQSGYVTAVGFYGDHIRLGHGSKGGWDKFGPE
;
A
#
# COMPACT_ATOMS: atom_id res chain seq x y z
N MET A 1 -5.78 -11.84 15.15
CA MET A 1 -5.15 -10.69 14.45
C MET A 1 -4.69 -9.69 15.50
N HIS A 2 -3.44 -9.27 15.43
CA HIS A 2 -2.81 -8.26 16.29
C HIS A 2 -2.40 -7.07 15.44
N VAL A 3 -2.65 -5.84 15.93
CA VAL A 3 -2.37 -4.60 15.19
C VAL A 3 -1.63 -3.63 16.10
N GLU A 4 -0.51 -3.10 15.61
CA GLU A 4 0.22 -1.99 16.20
C GLU A 4 0.32 -0.86 15.19
N THR A 5 0.15 0.36 15.66
CA THR A 5 0.25 1.56 14.81
C THR A 5 1.15 2.60 15.45
N CYS A 6 1.89 3.31 14.63
CA CYS A 6 2.67 4.46 15.08
C CYS A 6 2.80 5.53 13.99
N ALA A 7 3.13 6.75 14.40
CA ALA A 7 3.54 7.82 13.51
C ALA A 7 4.96 8.27 13.86
N ILE A 8 5.78 8.48 12.83
CA ILE A 8 7.16 8.94 12.95
C ILE A 8 7.23 10.33 12.34
N LYS A 9 7.28 11.35 13.19
CA LYS A 9 7.36 12.76 12.76
C LYS A 9 8.81 13.12 12.42
N THR A 10 8.98 14.10 11.54
CA THR A 10 10.29 14.66 11.24
C THR A 10 10.94 15.20 12.52
N GLY A 11 12.21 14.83 12.78
CA GLY A 11 12.95 15.25 13.97
C GLY A 11 12.63 14.48 15.25
N SER A 12 11.70 13.51 15.25
CA SER A 12 11.45 12.65 16.39
C SER A 12 12.34 11.39 16.36
N SER A 13 12.72 10.90 17.52
CA SER A 13 13.34 9.58 17.64
C SER A 13 12.28 8.50 17.47
N PHE A 14 12.53 7.55 16.59
CA PHE A 14 11.69 6.36 16.42
C PHE A 14 12.21 5.23 17.31
N SER A 15 11.31 4.56 18.02
CA SER A 15 11.61 3.31 18.69
C SER A 15 10.85 2.18 18.02
N PRO A 16 11.53 1.28 17.33
CA PRO A 16 10.89 0.18 16.59
C PRO A 16 10.37 -0.96 17.48
N ALA A 17 10.57 -0.87 18.79
CA ALA A 17 10.34 -1.98 19.71
C ALA A 17 8.93 -2.56 19.65
N SER A 18 7.88 -1.74 19.46
CA SER A 18 6.51 -2.23 19.38
C SER A 18 6.26 -2.98 18.05
N LEU A 19 6.78 -2.49 16.95
CA LEU A 19 6.61 -3.13 15.64
C LEU A 19 7.36 -4.47 15.57
N SER A 20 8.58 -4.53 16.11
CA SER A 20 9.41 -5.75 16.09
C SER A 20 8.80 -6.92 16.87
N THR A 21 7.92 -6.65 17.83
CA THR A 21 7.20 -7.73 18.56
C THR A 21 6.22 -8.50 17.67
N LEU A 22 5.79 -7.88 16.56
CA LEU A 22 4.88 -8.50 15.59
C LEU A 22 5.62 -9.10 14.39
N ASP A 23 6.96 -8.98 14.30
CA ASP A 23 7.71 -9.41 13.12
C ASP A 23 7.61 -10.91 12.87
N SER A 24 6.97 -11.28 11.78
CA SER A 24 6.79 -12.66 11.31
C SER A 24 6.44 -12.72 9.83
N GLU A 25 6.46 -13.91 9.25
CA GLU A 25 6.03 -14.14 7.85
C GLU A 25 4.52 -13.93 7.65
N GLU A 26 3.73 -13.94 8.72
CA GLU A 26 2.30 -13.66 8.72
C GLU A 26 1.99 -12.18 9.01
N THR A 27 2.99 -11.33 9.07
CA THR A 27 2.84 -9.90 9.35
C THR A 27 2.91 -9.07 8.08
N LEU A 28 1.94 -8.19 7.91
CA LEU A 28 1.95 -7.11 6.92
C LEU A 28 2.26 -5.79 7.62
N VAL A 29 3.32 -5.13 7.21
CA VAL A 29 3.64 -3.75 7.59
C VAL A 29 3.20 -2.83 6.46
N LEU A 30 2.23 -1.98 6.75
CA LEU A 30 1.78 -0.90 5.87
C LEU A 30 2.46 0.39 6.28
N LEU A 31 3.07 1.09 5.33
CA LEU A 31 3.79 2.33 5.54
C LEU A 31 3.31 3.40 4.57
N PHE A 32 2.82 4.51 5.10
CA PHE A 32 2.42 5.69 4.34
C PHE A 32 3.29 6.86 4.75
N GLY A 33 3.82 7.62 3.80
CA GLY A 33 4.74 8.69 4.17
C GLY A 33 4.89 9.76 3.12
N ALA A 34 5.54 10.85 3.52
CA ALA A 34 5.76 12.01 2.67
C ALA A 34 6.50 11.67 1.38
N PRO A 35 6.20 12.35 0.27
CA PRO A 35 6.83 12.08 -1.04
C PRO A 35 8.37 12.20 -1.02
N ASP A 36 8.90 13.12 -0.23
CA ASP A 36 10.34 13.42 -0.15
C ASP A 36 11.17 12.33 0.53
N LEU A 37 10.52 11.34 1.15
CA LEU A 37 11.20 10.18 1.73
C LEU A 37 11.90 9.30 0.69
N ILE A 38 11.59 9.44 -0.59
CA ILE A 38 12.35 8.76 -1.66
C ILE A 38 13.81 9.24 -1.72
N ASP A 39 14.07 10.51 -1.36
CA ASP A 39 15.42 11.08 -1.31
C ASP A 39 16.14 10.81 0.03
N THR A 40 15.36 10.53 1.06
CA THR A 40 15.86 10.25 2.42
C THR A 40 15.38 8.89 2.93
N PRO A 41 15.70 7.80 2.21
CA PRO A 41 15.11 6.48 2.48
C PRO A 41 15.57 5.85 3.80
N HIS A 42 16.53 6.45 4.51
CA HIS A 42 17.01 5.93 5.79
C HIS A 42 15.88 5.82 6.83
N ARG A 43 14.93 6.75 6.85
CA ARG A 43 13.78 6.72 7.77
C ARG A 43 12.82 5.56 7.48
N ILE A 44 12.59 5.27 6.21
CA ILE A 44 11.84 4.10 5.79
C ILE A 44 12.60 2.83 6.18
N ARG A 45 13.92 2.81 6.00
CA ARG A 45 14.77 1.66 6.36
C ARG A 45 14.70 1.34 7.85
N GLU A 46 14.68 2.34 8.75
CA GLU A 46 14.52 2.11 10.19
C GLU A 46 13.28 1.28 10.51
N VAL A 47 12.14 1.57 9.86
CA VAL A 47 10.90 0.78 10.02
C VAL A 47 11.05 -0.61 9.42
N VAL A 48 11.55 -0.66 8.20
CA VAL A 48 11.69 -1.90 7.43
C VAL A 48 12.65 -2.87 8.11
N ASP A 49 13.79 -2.39 8.61
CA ASP A 49 14.82 -3.20 9.28
C ASP A 49 14.34 -3.70 10.67
N ALA A 50 13.38 -3.01 11.28
CA ALA A 50 12.75 -3.46 12.51
C ALA A 50 11.84 -4.70 12.31
N CYS A 51 11.44 -4.98 11.06
CA CYS A 51 10.54 -6.07 10.71
C CYS A 51 11.11 -6.92 9.56
N PRO A 52 12.28 -7.58 9.74
CA PRO A 52 12.99 -8.24 8.65
C PRO A 52 12.27 -9.44 8.02
N ARG A 53 11.37 -10.09 8.77
CA ARG A 53 10.60 -11.26 8.32
C ARG A 53 9.26 -10.89 7.70
N SER A 54 8.77 -9.68 8.00
CA SER A 54 7.43 -9.23 7.62
C SER A 54 7.35 -8.85 6.14
N HIS A 55 6.17 -9.02 5.57
CA HIS A 55 5.82 -8.39 4.31
C HIS A 55 5.67 -6.89 4.51
N VAL A 56 6.30 -6.09 3.67
CA VAL A 56 6.24 -4.63 3.76
C VAL A 56 5.64 -4.07 2.48
N MET A 57 4.66 -3.19 2.63
CA MET A 57 3.99 -2.50 1.54
C MET A 57 3.75 -1.04 1.95
N GLY A 58 3.75 -0.13 1.01
CA GLY A 58 3.50 1.28 1.33
C GLY A 58 3.62 2.18 0.13
N CYS A 59 3.26 3.43 0.31
CA CYS A 59 3.36 4.44 -0.74
C CYS A 59 3.46 5.86 -0.17
N SER A 60 3.81 6.81 -1.04
CA SER A 60 3.71 8.24 -0.73
C SER A 60 2.25 8.70 -0.64
N THR A 61 2.00 9.68 0.20
CA THR A 61 0.68 10.27 0.41
C THR A 61 0.76 11.80 0.45
N ALA A 62 -0.41 12.43 0.36
CA ALA A 62 -0.55 13.89 0.45
C ALA A 62 -0.69 14.39 1.90
N GLY A 63 -0.56 13.51 2.87
CA GLY A 63 -0.66 13.74 4.31
C GLY A 63 -0.99 12.43 5.01
N GLU A 64 -0.31 12.16 6.12
CA GLU A 64 -0.39 10.91 6.86
C GLU A 64 -1.36 11.03 8.03
N ILE A 65 -2.25 10.04 8.15
CA ILE A 65 -3.25 9.99 9.22
C ILE A 65 -2.80 8.98 10.27
N HIS A 66 -2.74 9.45 11.53
CA HIS A 66 -2.56 8.57 12.68
C HIS A 66 -3.46 9.02 13.84
N GLY A 67 -4.27 8.11 14.34
CA GLY A 67 -5.30 8.46 15.32
C GLY A 67 -6.33 9.44 14.73
N CYS A 68 -6.48 10.61 15.33
CA CYS A 68 -7.37 11.68 14.90
C CYS A 68 -6.62 12.88 14.30
N GLU A 69 -5.35 12.73 14.00
CA GLU A 69 -4.49 13.80 13.50
C GLU A 69 -4.00 13.51 12.08
N ILE A 70 -3.78 14.57 11.31
CA ILE A 70 -3.14 14.55 10.00
C ILE A 70 -1.79 15.22 10.14
N PHE A 71 -0.77 14.61 9.57
CA PHE A 71 0.59 15.11 9.59
C PHE A 71 1.12 15.26 8.17
N ASP A 72 1.92 16.27 7.96
CA ASP A 72 2.80 16.42 6.81
C ASP A 72 4.22 16.01 7.22
N ASP A 73 5.05 15.58 6.27
CA ASP A 73 6.45 15.18 6.50
C ASP A 73 6.65 14.09 7.55
N SER A 74 5.78 13.12 7.56
CA SER A 74 5.78 12.03 8.52
C SER A 74 5.78 10.66 7.86
N ILE A 75 5.79 9.61 8.68
CA ILE A 75 5.52 8.24 8.28
C ILE A 75 4.46 7.67 9.24
N ALA A 76 3.33 7.25 8.70
CA ALA A 76 2.34 6.47 9.42
C ALA A 76 2.56 4.98 9.13
N VAL A 77 2.61 4.16 10.18
CA VAL A 77 2.87 2.72 10.08
C VAL A 77 1.78 1.94 10.78
N ALA A 78 1.35 0.86 10.14
CA ALA A 78 0.51 -0.16 10.76
C ALA A 78 1.14 -1.54 10.52
N ALA A 79 1.47 -2.25 11.59
CA ALA A 79 1.88 -3.65 11.55
C ALA A 79 0.69 -4.53 11.94
N VAL A 80 0.34 -5.45 11.06
CA VAL A 80 -0.81 -6.35 11.22
C VAL A 80 -0.33 -7.78 11.13
N ARG A 81 -0.34 -8.51 12.26
CA ARG A 81 -0.06 -9.95 12.28
C ARG A 81 -1.37 -10.73 12.19
N PHE A 82 -1.44 -11.61 11.20
CA PHE A 82 -2.57 -12.49 10.98
C PHE A 82 -2.31 -13.84 11.65
N ASP A 83 -3.29 -14.38 12.37
CA ASP A 83 -3.16 -15.68 13.03
C ASP A 83 -3.46 -16.85 12.08
N HIS A 84 -4.35 -16.64 11.10
CA HIS A 84 -4.86 -17.70 10.23
C HIS A 84 -5.06 -17.28 8.76
N THR A 85 -4.47 -16.17 8.36
CA THR A 85 -4.62 -15.63 7.00
C THR A 85 -3.23 -15.55 6.34
N PRO A 86 -2.87 -16.51 5.50
CA PRO A 86 -1.65 -16.39 4.70
C PRO A 86 -1.71 -15.15 3.79
N ILE A 87 -0.57 -14.52 3.63
CA ILE A 87 -0.41 -13.35 2.76
C ILE A 87 0.75 -13.56 1.78
N ARG A 88 0.66 -12.93 0.61
CA ARG A 88 1.72 -12.93 -0.40
C ARG A 88 1.78 -11.59 -1.08
N THR A 89 2.98 -11.10 -1.35
CA THR A 89 3.19 -9.85 -2.08
C THR A 89 3.50 -10.11 -3.55
N ALA A 90 3.14 -9.14 -4.39
CA ALA A 90 3.44 -9.11 -5.82
C ALA A 90 3.77 -7.68 -6.25
N HIS A 91 4.51 -7.55 -7.33
CA HIS A 91 4.76 -6.24 -7.93
C HIS A 91 4.88 -6.31 -9.46
N ALA A 92 4.65 -5.18 -10.11
CA ALA A 92 4.83 -5.01 -11.54
C ALA A 92 5.38 -3.61 -11.84
N ALA A 93 6.25 -3.51 -12.84
CA ALA A 93 6.72 -2.21 -13.33
C ALA A 93 5.65 -1.56 -14.23
N VAL A 94 5.57 -0.23 -14.18
CA VAL A 94 4.71 0.60 -15.04
C VAL A 94 5.54 1.80 -15.49
N HIS A 95 5.73 1.96 -16.78
CA HIS A 95 6.49 3.07 -17.36
C HIS A 95 5.59 4.16 -17.94
N SER A 96 4.34 3.81 -18.20
CA SER A 96 3.33 4.72 -18.74
C SER A 96 1.91 4.28 -18.35
N PRO A 97 0.91 5.15 -18.41
CA PRO A 97 -0.48 4.78 -18.17
C PRO A 97 -1.00 3.64 -19.07
N ASN A 98 -0.40 3.46 -20.24
CA ASN A 98 -0.77 2.39 -21.19
C ASN A 98 -0.38 0.99 -20.68
N ASP A 99 0.58 0.89 -19.75
CA ASP A 99 1.02 -0.39 -19.18
C ASP A 99 0.11 -0.88 -18.05
N SER A 100 -0.82 -0.04 -17.59
CA SER A 100 -1.59 -0.27 -16.36
C SER A 100 -2.43 -1.54 -16.41
N TYR A 101 -3.10 -1.81 -17.52
CA TYR A 101 -3.86 -3.04 -17.70
C TYR A 101 -2.96 -4.29 -17.63
N ALA A 102 -1.84 -4.26 -18.34
CA ALA A 102 -0.88 -5.36 -18.33
C ALA A 102 -0.26 -5.58 -16.93
N ALA A 103 0.04 -4.50 -16.22
CA ALA A 103 0.52 -4.57 -14.83
C ALA A 103 -0.51 -5.20 -13.90
N GLY A 104 -1.79 -4.84 -14.04
CA GLY A 104 -2.89 -5.46 -13.29
C GLY A 104 -2.97 -6.96 -13.53
N ARG A 105 -2.90 -7.39 -14.77
CA ARG A 105 -2.85 -8.83 -15.13
C ARG A 105 -1.62 -9.54 -14.56
N ALA A 106 -0.45 -8.91 -14.62
CA ALA A 106 0.79 -9.48 -14.10
C ALA A 106 0.74 -9.67 -12.59
N ILE A 107 0.21 -8.70 -11.83
CA ILE A 107 -0.04 -8.79 -10.38
C ILE A 107 -1.02 -9.93 -10.09
N ALA A 108 -2.15 -9.96 -10.79
CA ALA A 108 -3.16 -10.98 -10.64
C ALA A 108 -2.62 -12.39 -10.88
N ALA A 109 -1.81 -12.58 -11.92
CA ALA A 109 -1.18 -13.87 -12.23
C ALA A 109 -0.24 -14.35 -11.12
N GLN A 110 0.50 -13.43 -10.46
CA GLN A 110 1.39 -13.76 -9.34
C GLN A 110 0.61 -14.16 -8.08
N LEU A 111 -0.56 -13.55 -7.85
CA LEU A 111 -1.34 -13.76 -6.63
C LEU A 111 -2.43 -14.83 -6.76
N ARG A 112 -2.81 -15.19 -7.98
CA ARG A 112 -3.94 -16.09 -8.24
C ARG A 112 -3.72 -17.47 -7.63
N GLN A 113 -4.59 -17.81 -6.66
CA GLN A 113 -4.70 -19.12 -6.06
C GLN A 113 -6.17 -19.39 -5.67
N PRO A 114 -6.63 -20.65 -5.55
CA PRO A 114 -8.03 -20.96 -5.22
C PRO A 114 -8.52 -20.33 -3.90
N SER A 115 -7.61 -20.14 -2.94
CA SER A 115 -7.93 -19.60 -1.62
C SER A 115 -7.79 -18.07 -1.53
N LEU A 116 -7.47 -17.38 -2.62
CA LEU A 116 -7.39 -15.90 -2.64
C LEU A 116 -8.77 -15.29 -2.40
N ARG A 117 -8.86 -14.40 -1.42
CA ARG A 117 -10.11 -13.70 -1.03
C ARG A 117 -10.09 -12.22 -1.37
N GLY A 118 -8.93 -11.60 -1.37
CA GLY A 118 -8.83 -10.21 -1.75
C GLY A 118 -7.40 -9.77 -1.98
N VAL A 119 -7.29 -8.60 -2.61
CA VAL A 119 -6.03 -7.95 -2.96
C VAL A 119 -6.09 -6.49 -2.52
N LEU A 120 -5.09 -6.07 -1.75
CA LEU A 120 -4.80 -4.65 -1.54
C LEU A 120 -3.70 -4.25 -2.51
N VAL A 121 -3.93 -3.20 -3.31
CA VAL A 121 -3.00 -2.71 -4.31
C VAL A 121 -2.64 -1.24 -4.05
N LEU A 122 -1.36 -0.92 -4.11
CA LEU A 122 -0.85 0.44 -4.11
C LEU A 122 -0.03 0.67 -5.38
N SER A 123 -0.23 1.79 -6.04
CA SER A 123 0.43 2.08 -7.31
C SER A 123 1.08 3.46 -7.33
N ASP A 124 2.08 3.62 -8.18
CA ASP A 124 2.53 4.94 -8.59
C ASP A 124 1.33 5.81 -8.99
N GLY A 125 1.32 7.07 -8.59
CA GLY A 125 0.19 7.97 -8.78
C GLY A 125 0.23 8.76 -10.09
N LEU A 126 1.37 8.83 -10.75
CA LEU A 126 1.56 9.67 -11.95
C LEU A 126 1.59 8.85 -13.24
N ASN A 127 2.12 7.63 -13.19
CA ASN A 127 2.34 6.77 -14.35
C ASN A 127 1.30 5.66 -14.48
N VAL A 128 0.24 5.68 -13.69
CA VAL A 128 -0.78 4.62 -13.67
C VAL A 128 -2.17 5.17 -13.98
N ASN A 129 -2.86 4.51 -14.90
CA ASN A 129 -4.29 4.61 -15.05
C ASN A 129 -4.97 3.60 -14.11
N GLY A 130 -5.53 4.10 -13.01
CA GLY A 130 -6.13 3.25 -11.97
C GLY A 130 -7.29 2.38 -12.49
N SER A 131 -8.11 2.90 -13.40
CA SER A 131 -9.22 2.15 -13.98
C SER A 131 -8.75 0.96 -14.81
N GLU A 132 -7.72 1.15 -15.64
CA GLU A 132 -7.13 0.08 -16.45
C GLU A 132 -6.38 -0.93 -15.58
N LEU A 133 -5.71 -0.47 -14.50
CA LEU A 133 -5.07 -1.35 -13.52
C LEU A 133 -6.09 -2.29 -12.87
N VAL A 134 -7.18 -1.72 -12.33
CA VAL A 134 -8.26 -2.50 -11.68
C VAL A 134 -8.94 -3.44 -12.68
N LYS A 135 -9.17 -2.99 -13.90
CA LYS A 135 -9.71 -3.85 -14.96
C LYS A 135 -8.81 -5.05 -15.22
N GLY A 136 -7.49 -4.86 -15.36
CA GLY A 136 -6.54 -5.95 -15.56
C GLY A 136 -6.52 -6.95 -14.40
N LEU A 137 -6.65 -6.47 -13.15
CA LEU A 137 -6.80 -7.31 -11.96
C LEU A 137 -8.10 -8.13 -12.01
N ASN A 138 -9.24 -7.48 -12.21
CA ASN A 138 -10.57 -8.11 -12.18
C ASN A 138 -10.78 -9.11 -13.33
N ASP A 139 -10.32 -8.79 -14.54
CA ASP A 139 -10.40 -9.70 -15.70
C ASP A 139 -9.63 -11.02 -15.47
N THR A 140 -8.64 -10.99 -14.60
CA THR A 140 -7.81 -12.16 -14.29
C THR A 140 -8.26 -12.91 -13.03
N LEU A 141 -8.70 -12.19 -12.00
CA LEU A 141 -9.08 -12.76 -10.69
C LEU A 141 -10.56 -13.14 -10.62
N GLY A 142 -11.41 -12.46 -11.38
CA GLY A 142 -12.86 -12.62 -11.32
C GLY A 142 -13.50 -11.87 -10.15
N GLU A 143 -14.85 -11.79 -10.16
CA GLU A 143 -15.64 -10.97 -9.23
C GLU A 143 -15.65 -11.49 -7.77
N ALA A 144 -15.24 -12.72 -7.55
CA ALA A 144 -15.21 -13.31 -6.21
C ALA A 144 -14.05 -12.80 -5.33
N VAL A 145 -13.06 -12.16 -5.93
CA VAL A 145 -11.89 -11.59 -5.23
C VAL A 145 -12.07 -10.09 -5.08
N VAL A 146 -12.12 -9.63 -3.85
CA VAL A 146 -12.21 -8.19 -3.56
C VAL A 146 -10.89 -7.50 -3.91
N VAL A 147 -10.91 -6.52 -4.81
CA VAL A 147 -9.76 -5.66 -5.11
C VAL A 147 -9.99 -4.29 -4.53
N THR A 148 -9.06 -3.83 -3.70
CA THR A 148 -9.09 -2.51 -3.07
C THR A 148 -7.70 -1.90 -3.05
N GLY A 149 -7.60 -0.59 -2.85
CA GLY A 149 -6.32 0.12 -2.78
C GLY A 149 -6.41 1.55 -3.25
N GLY A 150 -5.28 2.08 -3.69
CA GLY A 150 -5.20 3.47 -4.14
C GLY A 150 -3.92 3.79 -4.89
N LEU A 151 -3.90 4.98 -5.45
CA LEU A 151 -2.74 5.57 -6.09
C LEU A 151 -1.97 6.40 -5.05
N ALA A 152 -0.64 6.34 -5.13
CA ALA A 152 0.24 7.17 -4.33
C ALA A 152 0.03 8.66 -4.64
N GLY A 153 0.18 9.50 -3.64
CA GLY A 153 0.03 10.96 -3.75
C GLY A 153 1.32 11.71 -3.46
N ASP A 154 1.39 12.97 -3.90
CA ASP A 154 2.46 13.91 -3.57
C ASP A 154 1.93 15.33 -3.28
N GLY A 155 0.74 15.42 -2.70
CA GLY A 155 0.07 16.68 -2.41
C GLY A 155 -0.34 17.42 -3.67
N THR A 156 0.04 18.68 -3.77
CA THR A 156 -0.28 19.54 -4.93
C THR A 156 0.86 19.63 -5.96
N HIS A 157 1.94 18.88 -5.77
CA HIS A 157 3.14 19.01 -6.60
C HIS A 157 3.03 18.29 -7.94
N PHE A 158 2.37 17.13 -8.00
CA PHE A 158 2.24 16.29 -9.20
C PHE A 158 3.58 16.03 -9.90
N LYS A 159 4.64 15.77 -9.13
CA LYS A 159 6.01 15.61 -9.64
C LYS A 159 6.54 14.21 -9.46
N ARG A 160 6.27 13.58 -8.31
CA ARG A 160 6.79 12.26 -8.00
C ARG A 160 5.99 11.56 -6.91
N THR A 161 5.79 10.29 -7.11
CA THR A 161 5.22 9.38 -6.13
C THR A 161 6.13 8.17 -5.99
N TRP A 162 5.97 7.42 -4.91
CA TRP A 162 6.69 6.17 -4.72
C TRP A 162 5.77 5.11 -4.12
N VAL A 163 6.09 3.87 -4.39
CA VAL A 163 5.60 2.69 -3.67
C VAL A 163 6.79 1.89 -3.16
N LEU A 164 6.58 1.10 -2.11
CA LEU A 164 7.62 0.19 -1.62
C LEU A 164 7.70 -1.05 -2.50
N LYS A 165 8.79 -1.18 -3.24
CA LYS A 165 9.15 -2.38 -3.99
C LYS A 165 10.44 -2.95 -3.41
N ASP A 166 10.43 -4.22 -3.06
CA ASP A 166 11.58 -4.89 -2.42
C ASP A 166 12.12 -4.08 -1.24
N ARG A 167 11.20 -3.60 -0.38
CA ARG A 167 11.49 -2.84 0.85
C ARG A 167 12.12 -1.45 0.62
N THR A 168 12.09 -0.94 -0.60
CA THR A 168 12.70 0.35 -0.98
C THR A 168 11.69 1.21 -1.73
N PRO A 169 11.60 2.52 -1.45
CA PRO A 169 10.74 3.42 -2.20
C PRO A 169 11.21 3.58 -3.64
N GLN A 170 10.32 3.33 -4.57
CA GLN A 170 10.59 3.41 -6.02
C GLN A 170 9.37 3.97 -6.75
N SER A 171 9.61 4.79 -7.77
CA SER A 171 8.57 5.24 -8.72
C SER A 171 8.42 4.24 -9.86
N GLY A 172 7.29 4.28 -10.57
CA GLY A 172 7.06 3.44 -11.74
C GLY A 172 6.73 1.98 -11.41
N TYR A 173 6.14 1.72 -10.25
CA TYR A 173 5.72 0.39 -9.82
C TYR A 173 4.30 0.36 -9.30
N VAL A 174 3.72 -0.83 -9.39
CA VAL A 174 2.52 -1.26 -8.66
C VAL A 174 2.93 -2.37 -7.71
N THR A 175 2.51 -2.29 -6.46
CA THR A 175 2.72 -3.33 -5.45
C THR A 175 1.38 -3.80 -4.91
N ALA A 176 1.28 -5.06 -4.54
CA ALA A 176 0.04 -5.63 -4.03
C ALA A 176 0.32 -6.71 -2.97
N VAL A 177 -0.66 -6.92 -2.10
CA VAL A 177 -0.71 -8.06 -1.19
C VAL A 177 -2.02 -8.81 -1.40
N GLY A 178 -1.93 -10.12 -1.57
CA GLY A 178 -3.05 -11.04 -1.59
C GLY A 178 -3.29 -11.65 -0.22
N PHE A 179 -4.57 -11.78 0.14
CA PHE A 179 -5.04 -12.40 1.40
C PHE A 179 -5.74 -13.71 1.08
N TYR A 180 -5.38 -14.77 1.80
CA TYR A 180 -5.80 -16.14 1.48
C TYR A 180 -6.51 -16.84 2.64
N GLY A 181 -7.38 -17.80 2.29
CA GLY A 181 -8.10 -18.63 3.25
C GLY A 181 -9.44 -18.04 3.69
N ASP A 182 -10.14 -18.79 4.56
CA ASP A 182 -11.54 -18.50 4.92
C ASP A 182 -11.68 -17.67 6.21
N HIS A 183 -10.55 -17.33 6.84
CA HIS A 183 -10.52 -16.55 8.10
C HIS A 183 -10.44 -15.03 7.89
N ILE A 184 -10.56 -14.56 6.65
CA ILE A 184 -10.56 -13.14 6.34
C ILE A 184 -11.80 -12.76 5.53
N ARG A 185 -12.34 -11.59 5.83
CA ARG A 185 -13.35 -10.91 5.02
C ARG A 185 -12.86 -9.50 4.75
N LEU A 186 -12.89 -9.10 3.49
CA LEU A 186 -12.53 -7.76 3.07
C LEU A 186 -13.79 -7.01 2.64
N GLY A 187 -13.83 -5.74 3.00
CA GLY A 187 -14.82 -4.79 2.54
C GLY A 187 -14.11 -3.48 2.22
N HIS A 188 -14.66 -2.73 1.30
CA HIS A 188 -14.16 -1.40 0.97
C HIS A 188 -15.31 -0.41 0.80
N GLY A 189 -14.99 0.86 0.91
CA GLY A 189 -15.90 1.94 0.62
C GLY A 189 -15.12 3.19 0.26
N SER A 190 -15.71 4.04 -0.56
CA SER A 190 -15.16 5.35 -0.86
C SER A 190 -16.25 6.40 -0.77
N LYS A 191 -15.91 7.59 -0.25
CA LYS A 191 -16.81 8.72 -0.22
C LYS A 191 -16.00 9.98 -0.54
N GLY A 192 -16.46 10.73 -1.55
CA GLY A 192 -15.92 12.05 -1.86
C GLY A 192 -16.43 13.09 -0.86
N GLY A 193 -15.57 14.07 -0.55
CA GLY A 193 -15.94 15.24 0.26
C GLY A 193 -16.42 16.43 -0.56
N TRP A 194 -16.62 16.26 -1.87
CA TRP A 194 -17.07 17.32 -2.77
C TRP A 194 -18.58 17.43 -2.74
N ASP A 195 -19.08 18.63 -2.45
CA ASP A 195 -20.46 18.99 -2.66
C ASP A 195 -20.66 19.54 -4.08
N LYS A 196 -21.85 19.30 -4.66
CA LYS A 196 -22.20 19.93 -5.95
C LYS A 196 -22.28 21.44 -5.76
N PHE A 197 -21.58 22.18 -6.58
CA PHE A 197 -21.58 23.62 -6.61
C PHE A 197 -21.99 24.11 -8.01
N GLY A 198 -23.00 25.00 -8.06
CA GLY A 198 -23.51 25.58 -9.32
C GLY A 198 -24.96 25.21 -9.60
N PRO A 199 -25.58 25.86 -10.59
CA PRO A 199 -26.94 25.53 -11.01
C PRO A 199 -27.00 24.12 -11.58
N GLU A 200 -28.11 23.40 -11.28
CA GLU A 200 -28.44 22.11 -11.88
C GLU A 200 -28.75 22.26 -13.38
#